data_05abcbf323a1026aff79ee59eaadea53
#
_entry.id   05abcbf323a1026aff79ee59eaadea53
#
_cell.length_a   1.000
_cell.length_b   1.000
_cell.length_c   1.000
_cell.angle_alpha   90.00
_cell.angle_beta   90.00
_cell.angle_gamma   90.00
#
_symmetry.space_group_name_H-M   'P 1'
#
loop_
_entity.id
_entity.type
_entity.pdbx_description
1 polymer ?
#
loop_
_entity_poly.entity_id
_entity_poly.type
_entity_poly.pdbx_seq_one_letter_code
_entity_poly.pdbx_strand_id
1 'polypeptide(L)'
;MAVAIFIVLPYFLSMLFSHYVLNESLLAIVEGVLRIVIFVAYIAGISAMKDIRRVYMYHGAEHKCINCIERGRELTVKNVRKSSRLHKRCGTSFLLFVMLVSIVLFLFIWVQNPLLRLGLRILLIPVIAGISYELIRLAGRSDNFLVRIISAPGMWLQRLTTKEPDDSMIEVAIASVEAVFDWKAYLKETFGYDVEDWEKQDAAAKAQEAEDAEAADGMEAGKAAAEESREQ
;
A
#
# COMPACT_ATOMS: atom_id res chain seq x y z
N MET A 1 18.86 17.16 4.06
CA MET A 1 18.30 16.44 5.22
C MET A 1 18.27 14.93 4.99
N ALA A 2 17.61 14.38 3.95
CA ALA A 2 17.51 12.94 3.72
C ALA A 2 18.88 12.22 3.68
N VAL A 3 19.86 12.76 2.94
CA VAL A 3 21.22 12.20 2.87
C VAL A 3 21.88 12.13 4.27
N ALA A 4 21.71 13.17 5.08
CA ALA A 4 22.26 13.21 6.44
C ALA A 4 21.66 12.11 7.33
N ILE A 5 20.35 11.90 7.27
CA ILE A 5 19.64 10.95 8.12
C ILE A 5 19.84 9.50 7.65
N PHE A 6 19.81 9.24 6.33
CA PHE A 6 19.80 7.87 5.80
C PHE A 6 21.14 7.34 5.32
N ILE A 7 22.15 8.20 5.15
CA ILE A 7 23.50 7.80 4.72
C ILE A 7 24.53 8.14 5.80
N VAL A 8 24.56 9.41 6.24
CA VAL A 8 25.62 9.89 7.13
C VAL A 8 25.41 9.37 8.56
N LEU A 9 24.21 9.46 9.11
CA LEU A 9 23.91 9.04 10.48
C LEU A 9 24.15 7.53 10.70
N PRO A 10 23.66 6.59 9.84
CA PRO A 10 23.97 5.17 10.01
C PRO A 10 25.47 4.87 9.95
N TYR A 11 26.22 5.56 9.08
CA TYR A 11 27.67 5.42 8.98
C TYR A 11 28.36 5.85 10.27
N PHE A 12 28.05 7.02 10.83
CA PHE A 12 28.64 7.45 12.10
C PHE A 12 28.25 6.55 13.27
N LEU A 13 27.01 6.08 13.31
CA LEU A 13 26.58 5.13 14.34
C LEU A 13 27.31 3.79 14.20
N SER A 14 27.55 3.31 12.98
CA SER A 14 28.30 2.08 12.78
C SER A 14 29.79 2.23 13.21
N MET A 15 30.38 3.41 13.06
CA MET A 15 31.73 3.71 13.58
C MET A 15 31.84 3.54 15.08
N LEU A 16 30.80 3.84 15.86
CA LEU A 16 30.79 3.59 17.30
C LEU A 16 30.92 2.10 17.63
N PHE A 17 30.37 1.23 16.74
CA PHE A 17 30.46 -0.21 16.89
C PHE A 17 31.76 -0.81 16.34
N SER A 18 32.54 -0.07 15.52
CA SER A 18 33.81 -0.57 14.94
C SER A 18 34.85 -0.93 15.99
N HIS A 19 34.76 -0.33 17.18
CA HIS A 19 35.63 -0.67 18.29
C HIS A 19 35.36 -2.07 18.90
N TYR A 20 34.09 -2.54 18.76
CA TYR A 20 33.64 -3.83 19.30
C TYR A 20 33.52 -4.91 18.22
N VAL A 21 33.42 -4.53 16.96
CA VAL A 21 33.21 -5.42 15.83
C VAL A 21 34.41 -5.38 14.91
N LEU A 22 35.28 -6.37 15.05
CA LEU A 22 36.55 -6.49 14.28
C LEU A 22 36.31 -6.99 12.82
N ASN A 23 35.15 -7.56 12.55
CA ASN A 23 34.84 -8.13 11.24
C ASN A 23 34.10 -7.08 10.35
N GLU A 24 34.73 -6.72 9.23
CA GLU A 24 34.18 -5.71 8.29
C GLU A 24 32.80 -6.10 7.72
N SER A 25 32.57 -7.39 7.46
CA SER A 25 31.26 -7.87 6.98
C SER A 25 30.18 -7.70 8.04
N LEU A 26 30.51 -7.99 9.31
CA LEU A 26 29.56 -7.81 10.40
C LEU A 26 29.26 -6.31 10.63
N LEU A 27 30.27 -5.45 10.48
CA LEU A 27 30.09 -3.99 10.56
C LEU A 27 29.18 -3.49 9.44
N ALA A 28 29.30 -4.02 8.22
CA ALA A 28 28.42 -3.69 7.10
C ALA A 28 26.96 -4.13 7.35
N ILE A 29 26.76 -5.28 8.01
CA ILE A 29 25.42 -5.73 8.43
C ILE A 29 24.86 -4.76 9.49
N VAL A 30 25.65 -4.39 10.49
CA VAL A 30 25.23 -3.44 11.54
C VAL A 30 24.83 -2.10 10.92
N GLU A 31 25.64 -1.55 10.01
CA GLU A 31 25.30 -0.32 9.27
C GLU A 31 23.96 -0.46 8.51
N GLY A 32 23.78 -1.59 7.82
CA GLY A 32 22.55 -1.86 7.06
C GLY A 32 21.31 -1.99 7.95
N VAL A 33 21.43 -2.69 9.07
CA VAL A 33 20.34 -2.83 10.07
C VAL A 33 20.02 -1.47 10.69
N LEU A 34 21.02 -0.67 11.07
CA LEU A 34 20.81 0.68 11.57
C LEU A 34 20.06 1.56 10.57
N ARG A 35 20.41 1.47 9.28
CA ARG A 35 19.70 2.19 8.20
C ARG A 35 18.24 1.82 8.12
N ILE A 36 17.90 0.52 8.18
CA ILE A 36 16.51 0.05 8.18
C ILE A 36 15.77 0.55 9.43
N VAL A 37 16.39 0.44 10.62
CA VAL A 37 15.79 0.89 11.88
C VAL A 37 15.50 2.38 11.84
N ILE A 38 16.46 3.20 11.41
CA ILE A 38 16.30 4.66 11.28
C ILE A 38 15.16 4.97 10.27
N PHE A 39 15.12 4.27 9.13
CA PHE A 39 14.07 4.45 8.14
C PHE A 39 12.68 4.11 8.69
N VAL A 40 12.54 2.97 9.35
CA VAL A 40 11.26 2.56 9.95
C VAL A 40 10.85 3.52 11.07
N ALA A 41 11.78 3.94 11.91
CA ALA A 41 11.53 4.92 12.97
C ALA A 41 11.09 6.28 12.40
N TYR A 42 11.73 6.75 11.32
CA TYR A 42 11.34 7.95 10.61
C TYR A 42 9.91 7.84 10.05
N ILE A 43 9.60 6.75 9.34
CA ILE A 43 8.25 6.51 8.79
C ILE A 43 7.22 6.46 9.92
N ALA A 44 7.51 5.77 11.01
CA ALA A 44 6.63 5.70 12.18
C ALA A 44 6.40 7.09 12.80
N GLY A 45 7.47 7.88 12.93
CA GLY A 45 7.39 9.25 13.45
C GLY A 45 6.53 10.18 12.59
N ILE A 46 6.77 10.21 11.28
CA ILE A 46 5.96 11.06 10.38
C ILE A 46 4.52 10.57 10.25
N SER A 47 4.27 9.26 10.40
CA SER A 47 2.91 8.71 10.34
C SER A 47 2.00 9.18 11.49
N ALA A 48 2.58 9.73 12.56
CA ALA A 48 1.86 10.33 13.68
C ALA A 48 1.36 11.76 13.37
N MET A 49 1.96 12.43 12.36
CA MET A 49 1.55 13.79 11.94
C MET A 49 0.19 13.73 11.24
N LYS A 50 -0.72 14.66 11.59
CA LYS A 50 -2.10 14.68 11.06
C LYS A 50 -2.15 14.76 9.53
N ASP A 51 -1.33 15.63 8.94
CA ASP A 51 -1.30 15.82 7.48
C ASP A 51 -0.79 14.58 6.74
N ILE A 52 0.30 13.98 7.24
CA ILE A 52 0.85 12.74 6.67
C ILE A 52 -0.11 11.57 6.86
N ARG A 53 -0.79 11.50 8.02
CA ARG A 53 -1.82 10.49 8.25
C ARG A 53 -2.92 10.56 7.20
N ARG A 54 -3.36 11.77 6.82
CA ARG A 54 -4.36 11.96 5.76
C ARG A 54 -3.85 11.49 4.40
N VAL A 55 -2.60 11.80 4.03
CA VAL A 55 -1.96 11.26 2.82
C VAL A 55 -1.95 9.73 2.84
N TYR A 56 -1.65 9.11 3.99
CA TYR A 56 -1.66 7.65 4.13
C TYR A 56 -3.06 7.04 4.09
N MET A 57 -4.12 7.81 4.37
CA MET A 57 -5.51 7.38 4.16
C MET A 57 -5.84 7.34 2.65
N TYR A 58 -5.46 8.37 1.88
CA TYR A 58 -5.59 8.35 0.42
C TYR A 58 -4.78 7.21 -0.22
N HIS A 59 -3.55 6.98 0.22
CA HIS A 59 -2.74 5.84 -0.22
C HIS A 59 -3.43 4.49 0.10
N GLY A 60 -4.08 4.40 1.26
CA GLY A 60 -4.90 3.24 1.61
C GLY A 60 -6.12 3.08 0.69
N ALA A 61 -6.80 4.18 0.31
CA ALA A 61 -7.92 4.18 -0.62
C ALA A 61 -7.50 3.70 -2.01
N GLU A 62 -6.36 4.21 -2.53
CA GLU A 62 -5.79 3.77 -3.80
C GLU A 62 -5.53 2.25 -3.80
N HIS A 63 -4.85 1.71 -2.77
CA HIS A 63 -4.62 0.28 -2.65
C HIS A 63 -5.92 -0.53 -2.60
N LYS A 64 -6.96 -0.02 -1.92
CA LYS A 64 -8.27 -0.67 -1.86
C LYS A 64 -8.94 -0.71 -3.24
N CYS A 65 -8.86 0.37 -4.04
CA CYS A 65 -9.36 0.40 -5.41
C CYS A 65 -8.65 -0.65 -6.29
N ILE A 66 -7.32 -0.68 -6.27
CA ILE A 66 -6.53 -1.64 -7.04
C ILE A 66 -6.87 -3.08 -6.63
N ASN A 67 -6.89 -3.37 -5.33
CA ASN A 67 -7.24 -4.69 -4.82
C ASN A 67 -8.71 -5.08 -5.12
N CYS A 68 -9.62 -4.11 -5.24
CA CYS A 68 -11.00 -4.34 -5.65
C CYS A 68 -11.05 -4.87 -7.09
N ILE A 69 -10.41 -4.15 -8.00
CA ILE A 69 -10.34 -4.48 -9.43
C ILE A 69 -9.60 -5.80 -9.68
N GLU A 70 -8.44 -5.99 -9.05
CA GLU A 70 -7.63 -7.22 -9.21
C GLU A 70 -8.33 -8.48 -8.70
N ARG A 71 -9.34 -8.34 -7.85
CA ARG A 71 -10.19 -9.45 -7.39
C ARG A 71 -11.47 -9.63 -8.21
N GLY A 72 -11.58 -8.97 -9.34
CA GLY A 72 -12.76 -9.07 -10.20
C GLY A 72 -14.01 -8.46 -9.60
N ARG A 73 -13.89 -7.42 -8.77
CA ARG A 73 -15.03 -6.75 -8.15
C ARG A 73 -15.30 -5.42 -8.83
N GLU A 74 -16.58 -5.08 -8.91
CA GLU A 74 -16.99 -3.76 -9.37
C GLU A 74 -16.40 -2.65 -8.50
N LEU A 75 -15.97 -1.55 -9.13
CA LEU A 75 -15.34 -0.42 -8.46
C LEU A 75 -16.39 0.52 -7.82
N THR A 76 -17.03 0.05 -6.75
CA THR A 76 -17.99 0.81 -5.96
C THR A 76 -17.43 1.10 -4.56
N VAL A 77 -17.89 2.17 -3.91
CA VAL A 77 -17.49 2.51 -2.53
C VAL A 77 -17.66 1.32 -1.58
N LYS A 78 -18.77 0.58 -1.69
CA LYS A 78 -19.09 -0.61 -0.91
C LYS A 78 -18.04 -1.73 -1.07
N ASN A 79 -17.64 -2.01 -2.31
CA ASN A 79 -16.67 -3.07 -2.63
C ASN A 79 -15.24 -2.65 -2.28
N VAL A 80 -14.89 -1.40 -2.57
CA VAL A 80 -13.58 -0.81 -2.23
C VAL A 80 -13.40 -0.78 -0.72
N ARG A 81 -14.41 -0.38 0.07
CA ARG A 81 -14.35 -0.39 1.54
C ARG A 81 -14.01 -1.77 2.10
N LYS A 82 -14.52 -2.85 1.52
CA LYS A 82 -14.25 -4.25 1.91
C LYS A 82 -12.89 -4.78 1.43
N SER A 83 -12.21 -4.06 0.53
CA SER A 83 -10.94 -4.49 -0.03
C SER A 83 -9.77 -4.16 0.90
N SER A 84 -8.63 -4.85 0.71
CA SER A 84 -7.44 -4.65 1.53
C SER A 84 -6.72 -3.35 1.17
N ARG A 85 -6.23 -2.62 2.17
CA ARG A 85 -5.32 -1.48 1.99
C ARG A 85 -3.85 -1.87 1.81
N LEU A 86 -3.54 -3.17 1.87
CA LEU A 86 -2.19 -3.69 1.66
C LEU A 86 -2.11 -4.27 0.25
N HIS A 87 -1.10 -3.83 -0.52
CA HIS A 87 -0.91 -4.24 -1.90
C HIS A 87 0.55 -4.64 -2.16
N LYS A 88 0.78 -5.77 -2.85
CA LYS A 88 2.13 -6.33 -3.04
C LYS A 88 3.04 -5.46 -3.91
N ARG A 89 2.50 -4.72 -4.86
CA ARG A 89 3.22 -3.87 -5.82
C ARG A 89 3.16 -2.40 -5.42
N CYS A 90 3.70 -2.06 -4.25
CA CYS A 90 3.70 -0.69 -3.74
C CYS A 90 5.10 -0.09 -3.70
N GLY A 91 5.22 1.21 -4.01
CA GLY A 91 6.49 1.94 -3.99
C GLY A 91 7.16 1.98 -2.61
N THR A 92 6.40 1.96 -1.51
CA THR A 92 7.00 1.89 -0.16
C THR A 92 7.63 0.53 0.11
N SER A 93 7.05 -0.56 -0.39
CA SER A 93 7.69 -1.88 -0.37
C SER A 93 8.96 -1.90 -1.22
N PHE A 94 8.94 -1.21 -2.37
CA PHE A 94 10.13 -1.08 -3.23
C PHE A 94 11.31 -0.45 -2.49
N LEU A 95 11.09 0.63 -1.73
CA LEU A 95 12.15 1.27 -0.95
C LEU A 95 12.77 0.31 0.07
N LEU A 96 11.96 -0.50 0.73
CA LEU A 96 12.48 -1.50 1.65
C LEU A 96 13.30 -2.58 0.94
N PHE A 97 12.84 -3.06 -0.23
CA PHE A 97 13.60 -4.01 -1.04
C PHE A 97 14.94 -3.42 -1.51
N VAL A 98 14.95 -2.17 -1.95
CA VAL A 98 16.21 -1.45 -2.30
C VAL A 98 17.19 -1.47 -1.15
N MET A 99 16.73 -1.22 0.08
CA MET A 99 17.59 -1.29 1.27
C MET A 99 18.09 -2.71 1.55
N LEU A 100 17.21 -3.72 1.53
CA LEU A 100 17.60 -5.11 1.77
C LEU A 100 18.58 -5.63 0.72
N VAL A 101 18.30 -5.40 -0.57
CA VAL A 101 19.18 -5.80 -1.67
C VAL A 101 20.52 -5.08 -1.58
N SER A 102 20.52 -3.79 -1.22
CA SER A 102 21.79 -3.04 -1.05
C SER A 102 22.65 -3.62 0.07
N ILE A 103 22.07 -4.03 1.20
CA ILE A 103 22.80 -4.69 2.28
C ILE A 103 23.45 -5.97 1.77
N VAL A 104 22.66 -6.83 1.12
CA VAL A 104 23.18 -8.11 0.61
C VAL A 104 24.30 -7.90 -0.39
N LEU A 105 24.15 -6.99 -1.36
CA LEU A 105 25.18 -6.72 -2.37
C LEU A 105 26.45 -6.14 -1.74
N PHE A 106 26.31 -5.23 -0.77
CA PHE A 106 27.47 -4.58 -0.16
C PHE A 106 28.26 -5.53 0.76
N LEU A 107 27.69 -6.64 1.21
CA LEU A 107 28.43 -7.70 1.90
C LEU A 107 29.51 -8.37 1.04
N PHE A 108 29.32 -8.37 -0.27
CA PHE A 108 30.27 -8.98 -1.24
C PHE A 108 31.28 -7.97 -1.79
N ILE A 109 31.18 -6.68 -1.43
CA ILE A 109 32.04 -5.62 -1.97
C ILE A 109 33.07 -5.21 -0.90
N TRP A 110 34.24 -5.77 -1.06
CA TRP A 110 35.40 -5.55 -0.16
C TRP A 110 36.34 -4.53 -0.80
N VAL A 111 36.13 -3.25 -0.51
CA VAL A 111 36.97 -2.16 -1.02
C VAL A 111 37.42 -1.29 0.13
N GLN A 112 38.74 -1.22 0.36
CA GLN A 112 39.32 -0.44 1.45
C GLN A 112 39.37 1.06 1.15
N ASN A 113 39.52 1.44 -0.15
CA ASN A 113 39.56 2.84 -0.55
C ASN A 113 38.16 3.48 -0.43
N PRO A 114 37.97 4.53 0.41
CA PRO A 114 36.66 5.14 0.62
C PRO A 114 36.03 5.75 -0.62
N LEU A 115 36.85 6.37 -1.51
CA LEU A 115 36.34 6.98 -2.74
C LEU A 115 35.87 5.93 -3.75
N LEU A 116 36.64 4.85 -3.89
CA LEU A 116 36.26 3.74 -4.76
C LEU A 116 35.01 3.01 -4.21
N ARG A 117 34.89 2.85 -2.90
CA ARG A 117 33.71 2.31 -2.23
C ARG A 117 32.46 3.16 -2.52
N LEU A 118 32.58 4.49 -2.42
CA LEU A 118 31.50 5.41 -2.75
C LEU A 118 31.12 5.34 -4.24
N GLY A 119 32.10 5.33 -5.12
CA GLY A 119 31.88 5.20 -6.57
C GLY A 119 31.14 3.91 -6.95
N LEU A 120 31.54 2.77 -6.36
CA LEU A 120 30.86 1.48 -6.55
C LEU A 120 29.44 1.49 -6.01
N ARG A 121 29.18 2.11 -4.85
CA ARG A 121 27.82 2.25 -4.31
C ARG A 121 26.90 3.03 -5.25
N ILE A 122 27.41 4.10 -5.85
CA ILE A 122 26.65 4.89 -6.84
C ILE A 122 26.43 4.09 -8.13
N LEU A 123 27.47 3.42 -8.63
CA LEU A 123 27.38 2.60 -9.85
C LEU A 123 26.38 1.46 -9.71
N LEU A 124 26.22 0.90 -8.49
CA LEU A 124 25.30 -0.20 -8.21
C LEU A 124 23.85 0.23 -8.02
N ILE A 125 23.55 1.53 -7.92
CA ILE A 125 22.15 1.99 -7.73
C ILE A 125 21.19 1.42 -8.80
N PRO A 126 21.51 1.48 -10.11
CA PRO A 126 20.63 0.91 -11.14
C PRO A 126 20.44 -0.60 -11.01
N VAL A 127 21.50 -1.33 -10.62
CA VAL A 127 21.46 -2.79 -10.43
C VAL A 127 20.57 -3.14 -9.24
N ILE A 128 20.76 -2.45 -8.10
CA ILE A 128 19.94 -2.61 -6.89
C ILE A 128 18.48 -2.32 -7.19
N ALA A 129 18.21 -1.22 -7.90
CA ALA A 129 16.84 -0.86 -8.29
C ALA A 129 16.22 -1.91 -9.22
N GLY A 130 16.97 -2.41 -10.21
CA GLY A 130 16.51 -3.46 -11.12
C GLY A 130 16.17 -4.76 -10.42
N ILE A 131 17.04 -5.25 -9.54
CA ILE A 131 16.77 -6.46 -8.74
C ILE A 131 15.55 -6.23 -7.84
N SER A 132 15.44 -5.09 -7.18
CA SER A 132 14.31 -4.78 -6.30
C SER A 132 13.00 -4.68 -7.07
N TYR A 133 13.03 -4.16 -8.29
CA TYR A 133 11.88 -4.12 -9.19
C TYR A 133 11.42 -5.54 -9.58
N GLU A 134 12.35 -6.42 -9.96
CA GLU A 134 11.99 -7.80 -10.29
C GLU A 134 11.43 -8.57 -9.08
N LEU A 135 11.91 -8.30 -7.87
CA LEU A 135 11.35 -8.88 -6.64
C LEU A 135 9.89 -8.44 -6.43
N ILE A 136 9.57 -7.15 -6.61
CA ILE A 136 8.20 -6.64 -6.52
C ILE A 136 7.31 -7.20 -7.64
N ARG A 137 7.83 -7.27 -8.84
CA ARG A 137 7.13 -7.85 -9.99
C ARG A 137 6.78 -9.31 -9.76
N LEU A 138 7.73 -10.08 -9.21
CA LEU A 138 7.50 -11.47 -8.81
C LEU A 138 6.44 -11.56 -7.71
N ALA A 139 6.51 -10.69 -6.71
CA ALA A 139 5.53 -10.61 -5.61
C ALA A 139 4.09 -10.37 -6.10
N GLY A 140 3.94 -9.61 -7.19
CA GLY A 140 2.64 -9.35 -7.81
C GLY A 140 2.10 -10.48 -8.71
N ARG A 141 2.97 -11.38 -9.19
CA ARG A 141 2.60 -12.43 -10.15
C ARG A 141 2.28 -13.77 -9.51
N SER A 142 2.71 -14.02 -8.30
CA SER A 142 2.61 -15.32 -7.65
C SER A 142 2.21 -15.21 -6.20
N ASP A 143 1.44 -16.21 -5.72
CA ASP A 143 1.05 -16.39 -4.32
C ASP A 143 1.78 -17.57 -3.66
N ASN A 144 2.91 -17.99 -4.24
CA ASN A 144 3.74 -19.06 -3.70
C ASN A 144 4.25 -18.68 -2.28
N PHE A 145 4.46 -19.70 -1.44
CA PHE A 145 4.97 -19.57 -0.07
C PHE A 145 6.25 -18.73 0.02
N LEU A 146 7.22 -18.95 -0.87
CA LEU A 146 8.48 -18.18 -0.92
C LEU A 146 8.22 -16.70 -1.22
N VAL A 147 7.35 -16.41 -2.18
CA VAL A 147 6.97 -15.05 -2.56
C VAL A 147 6.25 -14.34 -1.40
N ARG A 148 5.42 -15.04 -0.64
CA ARG A 148 4.76 -14.51 0.55
C ARG A 148 5.78 -14.11 1.63
N ILE A 149 6.80 -14.95 1.87
CA ILE A 149 7.87 -14.62 2.84
C ILE A 149 8.66 -13.40 2.39
N ILE A 150 9.07 -13.36 1.11
CA ILE A 150 9.83 -12.23 0.57
C ILE A 150 9.02 -10.93 0.64
N SER A 151 7.71 -10.99 0.35
CA SER A 151 6.83 -9.81 0.35
C SER A 151 6.44 -9.34 1.77
N ALA A 152 6.54 -10.21 2.77
CA ALA A 152 6.06 -9.95 4.12
C ALA A 152 6.65 -8.67 4.76
N PRO A 153 7.96 -8.37 4.66
CA PRO A 153 8.53 -7.14 5.21
C PRO A 153 7.93 -5.88 4.57
N GLY A 154 7.74 -5.88 3.23
CA GLY A 154 7.12 -4.79 2.51
C GLY A 154 5.66 -4.57 2.92
N MET A 155 4.89 -5.64 3.02
CA MET A 155 3.50 -5.61 3.49
C MET A 155 3.39 -5.13 4.95
N TRP A 156 4.37 -5.50 5.81
CA TRP A 156 4.42 -5.01 7.17
C TRP A 156 4.68 -3.50 7.22
N LEU A 157 5.61 -2.98 6.41
CA LEU A 157 5.89 -1.54 6.32
C LEU A 157 4.65 -0.75 5.87
N GLN A 158 3.86 -1.29 4.97
CA GLN A 158 2.61 -0.64 4.51
C GLN A 158 1.59 -0.43 5.63
N ARG A 159 1.61 -1.21 6.72
CA ARG A 159 0.74 -0.95 7.88
C ARG A 159 1.04 0.41 8.53
N LEU A 160 2.25 0.92 8.37
CA LEU A 160 2.65 2.26 8.81
C LEU A 160 2.29 3.33 7.78
N THR A 161 2.46 3.04 6.48
CA THR A 161 2.34 3.98 5.36
C THR A 161 0.97 3.98 4.67
N THR A 162 0.03 3.14 5.12
CA THR A 162 -1.37 3.15 4.70
C THR A 162 -2.28 3.20 5.93
N LYS A 163 -3.35 3.98 5.85
CA LYS A 163 -4.38 4.05 6.91
C LYS A 163 -5.74 3.75 6.31
N GLU A 164 -6.71 3.44 7.17
CA GLU A 164 -8.08 3.20 6.74
C GLU A 164 -8.70 4.51 6.27
N PRO A 165 -9.15 4.61 4.99
CA PRO A 165 -9.79 5.79 4.45
C PRO A 165 -11.25 5.88 4.90
N ASP A 166 -11.80 7.10 4.88
CA ASP A 166 -13.24 7.34 4.90
C ASP A 166 -13.83 7.23 3.49
N ASP A 167 -15.16 7.25 3.39
CA ASP A 167 -15.86 7.08 2.12
C ASP A 167 -15.58 8.20 1.13
N SER A 168 -15.46 9.43 1.58
CA SER A 168 -15.15 10.56 0.71
C SER A 168 -13.77 10.41 0.06
N MET A 169 -12.79 9.84 0.78
CA MET A 169 -11.47 9.51 0.23
C MET A 169 -11.52 8.34 -0.75
N ILE A 170 -12.40 7.37 -0.50
CA ILE A 170 -12.63 6.26 -1.43
C ILE A 170 -13.24 6.78 -2.74
N GLU A 171 -14.22 7.68 -2.69
CA GLU A 171 -14.82 8.30 -3.86
C GLU A 171 -13.78 9.05 -4.71
N VAL A 172 -12.91 9.84 -4.08
CA VAL A 172 -11.81 10.52 -4.75
C VAL A 172 -10.84 9.51 -5.40
N ALA A 173 -10.52 8.41 -4.72
CA ALA A 173 -9.64 7.38 -5.25
C ALA A 173 -10.28 6.66 -6.44
N ILE A 174 -11.59 6.35 -6.40
CA ILE A 174 -12.35 5.77 -7.51
C ILE A 174 -12.29 6.72 -8.72
N ALA A 175 -12.64 7.98 -8.54
CA ALA A 175 -12.61 8.98 -9.62
C ALA A 175 -11.20 9.13 -10.22
N SER A 176 -10.14 9.05 -9.38
CA SER A 176 -8.75 9.12 -9.84
C SER A 176 -8.37 7.89 -10.68
N VAL A 177 -8.82 6.71 -10.31
CA VAL A 177 -8.58 5.47 -11.06
C VAL A 177 -9.33 5.51 -12.39
N GLU A 178 -10.60 5.90 -12.40
CA GLU A 178 -11.44 6.00 -13.60
C GLU A 178 -10.89 7.02 -14.63
N ALA A 179 -10.23 8.07 -14.15
CA ALA A 179 -9.61 9.06 -15.02
C ALA A 179 -8.43 8.54 -15.86
N VAL A 180 -7.78 7.45 -15.42
CA VAL A 180 -6.53 6.93 -16.03
C VAL A 180 -6.60 5.47 -16.44
N PHE A 181 -7.62 4.73 -16.00
CA PHE A 181 -7.70 3.28 -16.17
C PHE A 181 -9.13 2.82 -16.42
N ASP A 182 -9.35 2.16 -17.55
CA ASP A 182 -10.64 1.53 -17.86
C ASP A 182 -10.75 0.18 -17.14
N TRP A 183 -11.23 0.24 -15.89
CA TRP A 183 -11.41 -0.94 -15.05
C TRP A 183 -12.51 -1.86 -15.58
N LYS A 184 -13.51 -1.33 -16.33
CA LYS A 184 -14.58 -2.12 -16.91
C LYS A 184 -14.05 -3.01 -18.04
N ALA A 185 -13.26 -2.44 -18.95
CA ALA A 185 -12.59 -3.19 -20.00
C ALA A 185 -11.63 -4.24 -19.41
N TYR A 186 -10.87 -3.89 -18.37
CA TYR A 186 -9.98 -4.83 -17.68
C TYR A 186 -10.74 -6.02 -17.07
N LEU A 187 -11.89 -5.79 -16.41
CA LEU A 187 -12.68 -6.87 -15.83
C LEU A 187 -13.30 -7.77 -16.90
N LYS A 188 -13.74 -7.20 -18.02
CA LYS A 188 -14.24 -7.96 -19.17
C LYS A 188 -13.15 -8.84 -19.79
N GLU A 189 -11.96 -8.30 -19.99
CA GLU A 189 -10.84 -9.01 -20.60
C GLU A 189 -10.26 -10.10 -19.66
N THR A 190 -10.12 -9.79 -18.36
CA THR A 190 -9.43 -10.65 -17.41
C THR A 190 -10.35 -11.74 -16.82
N PHE A 191 -11.61 -11.41 -16.55
CA PHE A 191 -12.56 -12.26 -15.84
C PHE A 191 -13.76 -12.67 -16.68
N GLY A 192 -13.94 -12.09 -17.88
CA GLY A 192 -15.08 -12.35 -18.76
C GLY A 192 -16.39 -11.77 -18.24
N TYR A 193 -16.37 -10.80 -17.34
CA TYR A 193 -17.56 -10.17 -16.79
C TYR A 193 -18.16 -9.19 -17.79
N ASP A 194 -19.49 -9.26 -17.99
CA ASP A 194 -20.21 -8.25 -18.73
C ASP A 194 -20.67 -7.16 -17.75
N VAL A 195 -20.08 -5.98 -17.88
CA VAL A 195 -20.34 -4.86 -16.98
C VAL A 195 -21.75 -4.30 -17.20
N GLU A 196 -22.33 -4.49 -18.38
CA GLU A 196 -23.73 -4.10 -18.65
C GLU A 196 -24.73 -4.86 -17.77
N ASP A 197 -24.42 -6.11 -17.41
CA ASP A 197 -25.26 -6.89 -16.50
C ASP A 197 -25.20 -6.37 -15.06
N TRP A 198 -24.08 -5.79 -14.65
CA TRP A 198 -23.97 -5.17 -13.32
C TRP A 198 -24.71 -3.84 -13.24
N GLU A 199 -24.64 -3.02 -14.28
CA GLU A 199 -25.41 -1.76 -14.35
C GLU A 199 -26.92 -2.03 -14.28
N LYS A 200 -27.39 -3.10 -14.93
CA LYS A 200 -28.79 -3.54 -14.83
C LYS A 200 -29.14 -4.05 -13.43
N GLN A 201 -28.26 -4.82 -12.80
CA GLN A 201 -28.45 -5.33 -11.45
C GLN A 201 -28.43 -4.21 -10.40
N ASP A 202 -27.52 -3.23 -10.53
CA ASP A 202 -27.46 -2.05 -9.66
C ASP A 202 -28.67 -1.14 -9.83
N ALA A 203 -29.13 -0.96 -11.07
CA ALA A 203 -30.35 -0.20 -11.36
C ALA A 203 -31.59 -0.89 -10.76
N ALA A 204 -31.68 -2.22 -10.88
CA ALA A 204 -32.75 -3.00 -10.27
C ALA A 204 -32.70 -2.97 -8.74
N ALA A 205 -31.51 -3.08 -8.14
CA ALA A 205 -31.32 -3.01 -6.69
C ALA A 205 -31.69 -1.63 -6.12
N LYS A 206 -31.32 -0.54 -6.81
CA LYS A 206 -31.68 0.83 -6.42
C LYS A 206 -33.19 1.08 -6.56
N ALA A 207 -33.82 0.52 -7.60
CA ALA A 207 -35.26 0.61 -7.76
C ALA A 207 -36.00 -0.12 -6.62
N GLN A 208 -35.52 -1.30 -6.25
CA GLN A 208 -36.07 -2.07 -5.13
C GLN A 208 -35.89 -1.35 -3.79
N GLU A 209 -34.70 -0.78 -3.51
CA GLU A 209 -34.45 0.00 -2.29
C GLU A 209 -35.35 1.25 -2.22
N ALA A 210 -35.65 1.90 -3.35
CA ALA A 210 -36.57 3.03 -3.40
C ALA A 210 -38.01 2.60 -3.13
N GLU A 211 -38.45 1.47 -3.70
CA GLU A 211 -39.79 0.90 -3.51
C GLU A 211 -40.00 0.45 -2.06
N ASP A 212 -38.97 -0.19 -1.45
CA ASP A 212 -38.99 -0.61 -0.04
C ASP A 212 -39.02 0.60 0.91
N ALA A 213 -38.33 1.70 0.59
CA ALA A 213 -38.34 2.94 1.37
C ALA A 213 -39.70 3.63 1.30
N GLU A 214 -40.33 3.68 0.13
CA GLU A 214 -41.66 4.28 -0.07
C GLU A 214 -42.74 3.44 0.63
N ALA A 215 -42.61 2.11 0.62
CA ALA A 215 -43.49 1.21 1.36
C ALA A 215 -43.37 1.37 2.88
N ALA A 216 -42.15 1.58 3.39
CA ALA A 216 -41.90 1.81 4.81
C ALA A 216 -42.50 3.14 5.29
N ASP A 217 -42.35 4.21 4.51
CA ASP A 217 -42.90 5.55 4.81
C ASP A 217 -44.45 5.52 4.80
N GLY A 218 -45.04 4.82 3.82
CA GLY A 218 -46.49 4.57 3.77
C GLY A 218 -47.05 3.78 4.94
N MET A 219 -46.28 2.81 5.46
CA MET A 219 -46.67 2.04 6.68
C MET A 219 -46.59 2.89 7.96
N GLU A 220 -45.59 3.77 8.07
CA GLU A 220 -45.49 4.70 9.22
C GLU A 220 -46.62 5.73 9.21
N ALA A 221 -46.90 6.31 8.05
CA ALA A 221 -48.00 7.24 7.87
C ALA A 221 -49.36 6.58 8.18
N GLY A 222 -49.58 5.33 7.75
CA GLY A 222 -50.78 4.56 8.08
C GLY A 222 -50.93 4.24 9.55
N LYS A 223 -49.83 3.96 10.28
CA LYS A 223 -49.87 3.76 11.74
C LYS A 223 -50.17 5.03 12.50
N ALA A 224 -49.60 6.17 12.10
CA ALA A 224 -49.87 7.45 12.72
C ALA A 224 -51.35 7.86 12.57
N ALA A 225 -51.93 7.67 11.37
CA ALA A 225 -53.35 7.94 11.13
C ALA A 225 -54.31 7.00 11.90
N ALA A 226 -53.89 5.73 12.12
CA ALA A 226 -54.69 4.79 12.90
C ALA A 226 -54.58 5.05 14.42
N GLU A 227 -53.51 5.61 14.94
CA GLU A 227 -53.39 6.06 16.33
C GLU A 227 -54.23 7.30 16.61
N GLU A 228 -54.21 8.28 15.70
CA GLU A 228 -54.99 9.52 15.81
C GLU A 228 -56.51 9.25 15.79
N SER A 229 -56.97 8.20 15.06
CA SER A 229 -58.37 7.78 15.03
C SER A 229 -58.84 6.99 16.25
N ARG A 230 -57.92 6.55 17.14
CA ARG A 230 -58.24 5.85 18.40
C ARG A 230 -58.32 6.75 19.61
N GLU A 231 -57.79 7.98 19.49
CA GLU A 231 -57.85 8.98 20.57
C GLU A 231 -59.08 9.92 20.47
N GLN A 232 -59.89 9.81 19.42
CA GLN A 232 -61.19 10.48 19.25
C GLN A 232 -62.33 9.53 19.62
#